data_f168e909896ab1ab014ff78ac11adabd
#
_entry.id   f168e909896ab1ab014ff78ac11adabd
#
_cell.length_a   1.000
_cell.length_b   1.000
_cell.length_c   1.000
_cell.angle_alpha   90.00
_cell.angle_beta   90.00
_cell.angle_gamma   90.00
#
_symmetry.space_group_name_H-M   'P 1'
#
loop_
_entity.id
_entity.type
_entity.pdbx_description
1 polymer ?
#
loop_
_entity_poly.entity_id
_entity_poly.type
_entity_poly.pdbx_seq_one_letter_code
_entity_poly.pdbx_strand_id
1 'polypeptide(L)'
;AGATYERIVRIDVSNMEPQVSCPHLPENTKPVSEVKDVTVNQVVIGSCTNGRISDMRDAAEVLKGRKVAKGVRCIVLPATPTIWRQAMKEGLFDIFTDAGCIVGPPTCGPCLGGHMGILGDGERCIATTNRNFRGRMGSLEAEVYLASPCTAAASAVTGVITSPEKL
;
A
#
# COMPACT_ATOMS: atom_id res chain seq x y z
N ALA A 1 -29.23 -18.57 -3.13
CA ALA A 1 -30.24 -18.50 -4.18
C ALA A 1 -31.56 -18.04 -3.57
N GLY A 2 -32.33 -17.14 -4.22
CA GLY A 2 -33.66 -16.69 -3.79
C GLY A 2 -33.70 -15.39 -2.97
N ALA A 3 -32.58 -14.66 -2.81
CA ALA A 3 -32.63 -13.34 -2.19
C ALA A 3 -33.25 -12.30 -3.14
N THR A 4 -34.08 -11.42 -2.58
CA THR A 4 -34.64 -10.27 -3.29
C THR A 4 -33.81 -9.06 -2.95
N TYR A 5 -33.35 -8.31 -3.96
CA TYR A 5 -32.52 -7.13 -3.80
C TYR A 5 -33.34 -5.87 -4.09
N GLU A 6 -33.22 -4.86 -3.24
CA GLU A 6 -33.85 -3.55 -3.46
C GLU A 6 -33.31 -2.88 -4.73
N ARG A 7 -32.00 -3.05 -4.99
CA ARG A 7 -31.33 -2.49 -6.17
C ARG A 7 -30.17 -3.37 -6.62
N ILE A 8 -30.00 -3.52 -7.91
CA ILE A 8 -28.85 -4.17 -8.53
C ILE A 8 -28.04 -3.11 -9.28
N VAL A 9 -26.77 -2.95 -8.92
CA VAL A 9 -25.81 -2.08 -9.59
C VAL A 9 -24.81 -2.96 -10.34
N ARG A 10 -24.65 -2.72 -11.62
CA ARG A 10 -23.64 -3.40 -12.46
C ARG A 10 -22.59 -2.40 -12.86
N ILE A 11 -21.32 -2.72 -12.63
CA ILE A 11 -20.17 -1.90 -12.95
C ILE A 11 -19.27 -2.72 -13.88
N ASP A 12 -19.00 -2.20 -15.07
CA ASP A 12 -18.01 -2.78 -15.97
C ASP A 12 -16.61 -2.33 -15.55
N VAL A 13 -15.75 -3.28 -15.22
CA VAL A 13 -14.37 -3.04 -14.78
C VAL A 13 -13.33 -3.46 -15.82
N SER A 14 -13.75 -3.81 -17.04
CA SER A 14 -12.89 -4.35 -18.10
C SER A 14 -11.73 -3.42 -18.49
N ASN A 15 -11.93 -2.11 -18.37
CA ASN A 15 -10.94 -1.08 -18.71
C ASN A 15 -10.59 -0.19 -17.51
N MET A 16 -10.80 -0.67 -16.29
CA MET A 16 -10.52 0.12 -15.10
C MET A 16 -9.02 0.11 -14.80
N GLU A 17 -8.40 1.28 -14.81
CA GLU A 17 -7.04 1.46 -14.32
C GLU A 17 -6.96 1.19 -12.81
N PRO A 18 -5.75 0.89 -12.26
CA PRO A 18 -5.52 0.89 -10.82
C PRO A 18 -5.98 2.20 -10.20
N GLN A 19 -6.71 2.09 -9.10
CA GLN A 19 -7.31 3.24 -8.41
C GLN A 19 -6.49 3.63 -7.18
N VAL A 20 -6.45 4.93 -6.90
CA VAL A 20 -5.79 5.51 -5.73
C VAL A 20 -6.76 6.41 -5.00
N SER A 21 -7.00 6.15 -3.70
CA SER A 21 -7.78 7.04 -2.85
C SER A 21 -6.90 8.19 -2.36
N CYS A 22 -7.19 9.39 -2.82
CA CYS A 22 -6.44 10.59 -2.46
C CYS A 22 -6.80 11.08 -1.04
N PRO A 23 -5.94 11.87 -0.38
CA PRO A 23 -6.25 12.49 0.90
C PRO A 23 -7.50 13.39 0.82
N HIS A 24 -8.33 13.50 1.86
CA HIS A 24 -8.20 12.86 3.18
C HIS A 24 -9.41 11.95 3.44
N LEU A 25 -10.00 11.39 2.38
CA LEU A 25 -11.15 10.50 2.44
C LEU A 25 -10.95 9.31 1.48
N PRO A 26 -11.31 8.08 1.87
CA PRO A 26 -11.19 6.93 0.97
C PRO A 26 -11.98 7.05 -0.33
N GLU A 27 -13.09 7.80 -0.32
CA GLU A 27 -13.95 8.05 -1.49
C GLU A 27 -13.33 9.01 -2.51
N ASN A 28 -12.27 9.75 -2.16
CA ASN A 28 -11.53 10.60 -3.10
C ASN A 28 -10.70 9.76 -4.07
N THR A 29 -11.35 8.83 -4.76
CA THR A 29 -10.70 7.86 -5.63
C THR A 29 -10.49 8.43 -7.03
N LYS A 30 -9.27 8.25 -7.56
CA LYS A 30 -8.87 8.65 -8.91
C LYS A 30 -8.10 7.53 -9.59
N PRO A 31 -8.14 7.46 -10.93
CA PRO A 31 -7.22 6.63 -11.69
C PRO A 31 -5.76 7.00 -11.38
N VAL A 32 -4.89 6.00 -11.35
CA VAL A 32 -3.46 6.21 -11.06
C VAL A 32 -2.78 7.19 -12.03
N SER A 33 -3.27 7.25 -13.27
CA SER A 33 -2.79 8.18 -14.30
C SER A 33 -2.99 9.66 -13.96
N GLU A 34 -3.98 10.00 -13.13
CA GLU A 34 -4.25 11.37 -12.68
C GLU A 34 -3.40 11.82 -11.49
N VAL A 35 -2.73 10.89 -10.80
CA VAL A 35 -1.92 11.16 -9.60
C VAL A 35 -0.45 10.72 -9.75
N LYS A 36 -0.02 10.39 -10.94
CA LYS A 36 1.32 9.84 -11.27
C LYS A 36 2.52 10.73 -10.90
N ASP A 37 2.32 12.03 -10.73
CA ASP A 37 3.39 12.98 -10.44
C ASP A 37 3.56 13.25 -8.92
N VAL A 38 2.76 12.57 -8.09
CA VAL A 38 2.83 12.71 -6.63
C VAL A 38 4.03 11.94 -6.09
N THR A 39 5.03 12.65 -5.57
CA THR A 39 6.18 12.04 -4.88
C THR A 39 5.77 11.43 -3.56
N VAL A 40 6.39 10.31 -3.17
CA VAL A 40 6.15 9.63 -1.90
C VAL A 40 7.43 9.54 -1.06
N ASN A 41 7.29 9.75 0.24
CA ASN A 41 8.38 9.61 1.22
C ASN A 41 8.31 8.25 1.91
N GLN A 42 7.12 7.66 1.96
CA GLN A 42 6.88 6.38 2.62
C GLN A 42 5.89 5.53 1.84
N VAL A 43 6.13 4.22 1.88
CA VAL A 43 5.22 3.20 1.38
C VAL A 43 4.93 2.21 2.49
N VAL A 44 3.65 1.86 2.68
CA VAL A 44 3.23 0.88 3.69
C VAL A 44 2.43 -0.22 3.02
N ILE A 45 2.94 -1.44 3.07
CA ILE A 45 2.30 -2.63 2.49
C ILE A 45 1.89 -3.57 3.62
N GLY A 46 0.59 -3.88 3.69
CA GLY A 46 0.07 -4.84 4.64
C GLY A 46 -0.72 -4.24 5.79
N SER A 47 -0.36 -4.57 7.02
CA SER A 47 -1.12 -4.41 8.26
C SER A 47 -2.34 -5.36 8.36
N CYS A 48 -3.24 -5.16 9.34
CA CYS A 48 -4.39 -6.03 9.58
C CYS A 48 -5.43 -6.05 8.44
N THR A 49 -5.49 -4.99 7.64
CA THR A 49 -6.47 -4.85 6.56
C THR A 49 -6.04 -5.52 5.28
N ASN A 50 -4.76 -5.39 4.92
CA ASN A 50 -4.22 -5.83 3.65
C ASN A 50 -2.82 -6.42 3.84
N GLY A 51 -2.72 -7.49 4.54
CA GLY A 51 -1.45 -8.19 4.79
C GLY A 51 -1.63 -9.70 4.66
N ARG A 52 -2.55 -10.13 3.79
CA ARG A 52 -2.76 -11.54 3.47
C ARG A 52 -1.58 -12.06 2.67
N ILE A 53 -1.44 -13.37 2.60
CA ILE A 53 -0.34 -13.96 1.82
C ILE A 53 -0.42 -13.64 0.33
N SER A 54 -1.63 -13.51 -0.23
CA SER A 54 -1.84 -13.03 -1.60
C SER A 54 -1.27 -11.63 -1.81
N ASP A 55 -1.59 -10.70 -0.88
CA ASP A 55 -1.13 -9.31 -0.95
C ASP A 55 0.40 -9.21 -0.85
N MET A 56 1.01 -10.08 -0.02
CA MET A 56 2.47 -10.18 0.10
C MET A 56 3.10 -10.71 -1.19
N ARG A 57 2.50 -11.73 -1.81
CA ARG A 57 2.98 -12.28 -3.09
C ARG A 57 2.89 -11.24 -4.20
N ASP A 58 1.77 -10.54 -4.32
CA ASP A 58 1.53 -9.49 -5.32
C ASP A 58 2.58 -8.36 -5.20
N ALA A 59 2.84 -7.89 -3.98
CA ALA A 59 3.86 -6.88 -3.73
C ALA A 59 5.28 -7.39 -4.02
N ALA A 60 5.58 -8.64 -3.63
CA ALA A 60 6.89 -9.26 -3.86
C ALA A 60 7.17 -9.45 -5.35
N GLU A 61 6.18 -9.82 -6.16
CA GLU A 61 6.33 -9.95 -7.61
C GLU A 61 6.77 -8.64 -8.26
N VAL A 62 6.17 -7.52 -7.82
CA VAL A 62 6.55 -6.19 -8.30
C VAL A 62 7.96 -5.79 -7.83
N LEU A 63 8.34 -6.12 -6.60
CA LEU A 63 9.62 -5.72 -6.00
C LEU A 63 10.80 -6.62 -6.40
N LYS A 64 10.53 -7.83 -6.88
CA LYS A 64 11.55 -8.83 -7.22
C LYS A 64 12.55 -8.29 -8.23
N GLY A 65 13.83 -8.31 -7.84
CA GLY A 65 14.93 -7.81 -8.66
C GLY A 65 15.01 -6.29 -8.81
N ARG A 66 14.15 -5.53 -8.10
CA ARG A 66 14.14 -4.07 -8.10
C ARG A 66 14.58 -3.52 -6.76
N LYS A 67 14.81 -2.22 -6.69
CA LYS A 67 15.18 -1.50 -5.46
C LYS A 67 14.19 -0.39 -5.16
N VAL A 68 13.92 -0.19 -3.88
CA VAL A 68 13.17 0.96 -3.38
C VAL A 68 13.94 2.23 -3.73
N ALA A 69 13.23 3.24 -4.20
CA ALA A 69 13.81 4.54 -4.58
C ALA A 69 14.53 5.21 -3.39
N LYS A 70 15.62 5.90 -3.69
CA LYS A 70 16.38 6.63 -2.67
C LYS A 70 15.49 7.66 -1.98
N GLY A 71 15.49 7.64 -0.65
CA GLY A 71 14.69 8.56 0.17
C GLY A 71 13.27 8.06 0.49
N VAL A 72 12.85 6.90 -0.04
CA VAL A 72 11.58 6.27 0.28
C VAL A 72 11.77 5.22 1.38
N ARG A 73 10.92 5.28 2.41
CA ARG A 73 10.81 4.24 3.45
C ARG A 73 9.72 3.25 3.02
N CYS A 74 10.06 2.02 2.66
CA CYS A 74 9.09 0.97 2.36
C CYS A 74 8.96 0.01 3.55
N ILE A 75 7.79 -0.05 4.17
CA ILE A 75 7.50 -0.87 5.36
C ILE A 75 6.50 -1.95 4.97
N VAL A 76 6.84 -3.20 5.23
CA VAL A 76 6.02 -4.38 4.91
C VAL A 76 5.60 -5.08 6.20
N LEU A 77 4.29 -5.25 6.39
CA LEU A 77 3.69 -5.77 7.62
C LEU A 77 2.66 -6.88 7.32
N PRO A 78 3.03 -8.16 7.43
CA PRO A 78 2.07 -9.26 7.32
C PRO A 78 0.96 -9.17 8.39
N ALA A 79 -0.27 -9.56 8.06
CA ALA A 79 -1.43 -9.34 8.91
C ALA A 79 -1.45 -10.18 10.20
N THR A 80 -0.87 -11.38 10.16
CA THR A 80 -0.89 -12.33 11.29
C THR A 80 0.44 -13.08 11.44
N PRO A 81 0.75 -13.64 12.63
CA PRO A 81 1.93 -14.48 12.82
C PRO A 81 1.96 -15.70 11.88
N THR A 82 0.80 -16.24 11.50
CA THR A 82 0.71 -17.36 10.57
C THR A 82 1.15 -16.93 9.17
N ILE A 83 0.65 -15.81 8.68
CA ILE A 83 1.03 -15.23 7.38
C ILE A 83 2.51 -14.82 7.39
N TRP A 84 2.99 -14.23 8.49
CA TRP A 84 4.40 -13.87 8.65
C TRP A 84 5.30 -15.08 8.46
N ARG A 85 5.01 -16.21 9.16
CA ARG A 85 5.76 -17.45 9.02
C ARG A 85 5.65 -18.06 7.61
N GLN A 86 4.48 -17.94 6.98
CA GLN A 86 4.28 -18.42 5.62
C GLN A 86 5.10 -17.60 4.61
N ALA A 87 5.04 -16.28 4.69
CA ALA A 87 5.82 -15.38 3.83
C ALA A 87 7.34 -15.63 3.96
N MET A 88 7.81 -15.87 5.19
CA MET A 88 9.20 -16.25 5.43
C MET A 88 9.57 -17.59 4.75
N LYS A 89 8.70 -18.62 4.89
CA LYS A 89 8.93 -19.93 4.26
C LYS A 89 8.91 -19.88 2.73
N GLU A 90 8.14 -18.96 2.16
CA GLU A 90 8.05 -18.74 0.71
C GLU A 90 9.20 -17.87 0.16
N GLY A 91 10.11 -17.39 1.02
CA GLY A 91 11.22 -16.53 0.61
C GLY A 91 10.81 -15.08 0.26
N LEU A 92 9.58 -14.67 0.59
CA LEU A 92 9.12 -13.30 0.27
C LEU A 92 9.91 -12.25 1.05
N PHE A 93 10.39 -12.57 2.25
CA PHE A 93 11.17 -11.63 3.06
C PHE A 93 12.55 -11.35 2.45
N ASP A 94 13.15 -12.34 1.80
CA ASP A 94 14.40 -12.12 1.06
C ASP A 94 14.17 -11.12 -0.08
N ILE A 95 13.08 -11.28 -0.85
CA ILE A 95 12.70 -10.33 -1.92
C ILE A 95 12.51 -8.92 -1.37
N PHE A 96 11.77 -8.76 -0.26
CA PHE A 96 11.51 -7.46 0.35
C PHE A 96 12.79 -6.81 0.89
N THR A 97 13.62 -7.56 1.60
CA THR A 97 14.87 -7.04 2.18
C THR A 97 15.90 -6.74 1.09
N ASP A 98 15.99 -7.57 0.06
CA ASP A 98 16.82 -7.32 -1.11
C ASP A 98 16.37 -6.04 -1.84
N ALA A 99 15.08 -5.78 -1.93
CA ALA A 99 14.56 -4.54 -2.48
C ALA A 99 14.87 -3.30 -1.60
N GLY A 100 15.23 -3.50 -0.34
CA GLY A 100 15.47 -2.42 0.63
C GLY A 100 14.25 -2.06 1.48
N CYS A 101 13.26 -2.95 1.55
CA CYS A 101 12.12 -2.78 2.45
C CYS A 101 12.45 -3.15 3.90
N ILE A 102 11.72 -2.54 4.83
CA ILE A 102 11.73 -2.89 6.26
C ILE A 102 10.61 -3.89 6.49
N VAL A 103 10.94 -5.14 6.81
CA VAL A 103 9.95 -6.16 7.15
C VAL A 103 9.72 -6.16 8.66
N GLY A 104 8.50 -5.84 9.07
CA GLY A 104 8.12 -5.80 10.47
C GLY A 104 7.31 -7.02 10.93
N PRO A 105 7.10 -7.16 12.26
CA PRO A 105 6.17 -8.16 12.79
C PRO A 105 4.73 -7.80 12.48
N PRO A 106 3.79 -8.74 12.62
CA PRO A 106 2.35 -8.46 12.51
C PRO A 106 1.91 -7.42 13.54
N THR A 107 1.59 -6.23 13.06
CA THR A 107 1.17 -5.08 13.88
C THR A 107 0.44 -4.06 13.03
N CYS A 108 -0.22 -3.09 13.67
CA CYS A 108 -0.79 -1.94 12.96
C CYS A 108 0.29 -1.04 12.34
N GLY A 109 1.52 -1.05 12.87
CA GLY A 109 2.62 -0.24 12.34
C GLY A 109 2.27 1.24 12.19
N PRO A 110 2.52 1.84 11.02
CA PRO A 110 2.20 3.25 10.75
C PRO A 110 0.72 3.58 10.77
N CYS A 111 -0.16 2.58 10.57
CA CYS A 111 -1.59 2.77 10.33
C CYS A 111 -2.32 3.59 11.40
N LEU A 112 -1.85 3.63 12.63
CA LEU A 112 -2.48 4.35 13.74
C LEU A 112 -1.79 5.68 14.11
N GLY A 113 -0.62 5.99 13.50
CA GLY A 113 0.13 7.22 13.80
C GLY A 113 0.85 7.24 15.15
N GLY A 114 0.98 6.11 15.83
CA GLY A 114 1.55 6.02 17.19
C GLY A 114 2.58 4.91 17.38
N HIS A 115 3.08 4.32 16.31
CA HIS A 115 4.06 3.26 16.35
C HIS A 115 5.26 3.58 15.45
N MET A 116 5.68 2.66 14.56
CA MET A 116 6.74 2.90 13.58
C MET A 116 6.24 3.71 12.37
N GLY A 117 7.13 4.37 11.64
CA GLY A 117 6.81 5.02 10.37
C GLY A 117 5.81 6.18 10.51
N ILE A 118 5.91 6.93 11.61
CA ILE A 118 5.10 8.13 11.82
C ILE A 118 5.53 9.20 10.81
N LEU A 119 4.57 9.79 10.12
CA LEU A 119 4.80 10.83 9.13
C LEU A 119 5.03 12.20 9.79
N GLY A 120 6.02 12.91 9.31
CA GLY A 120 6.26 14.31 9.61
C GLY A 120 5.42 15.25 8.73
N ASP A 121 5.56 16.56 8.97
CA ASP A 121 4.85 17.59 8.22
C ASP A 121 5.22 17.55 6.73
N GLY A 122 4.21 17.57 5.87
CA GLY A 122 4.37 17.55 4.41
C GLY A 122 4.82 16.21 3.82
N GLU A 123 5.06 15.17 4.63
CA GLU A 123 5.38 13.84 4.12
C GLU A 123 4.17 13.18 3.46
N ARG A 124 4.43 12.45 2.39
CA ARG A 124 3.42 11.68 1.63
C ARG A 124 3.68 10.20 1.74
N CYS A 125 2.60 9.46 2.05
CA CYS A 125 2.62 8.00 2.14
C CYS A 125 1.60 7.40 1.18
N ILE A 126 1.99 6.38 0.42
CA ILE A 126 1.04 5.48 -0.23
C ILE A 126 0.96 4.19 0.57
N ALA A 127 -0.25 3.73 0.88
CA ALA A 127 -0.47 2.63 1.81
C ALA A 127 -1.58 1.69 1.34
N THR A 128 -1.47 0.43 1.73
CA THR A 128 -2.53 -0.56 1.52
C THR A 128 -3.47 -0.67 2.72
N THR A 129 -3.44 0.30 3.63
CA THR A 129 -4.31 0.39 4.80
C THR A 129 -5.72 0.86 4.43
N ASN A 130 -6.60 1.09 5.41
CA ASN A 130 -8.03 1.29 5.16
C ASN A 130 -8.55 2.72 5.42
N ARG A 131 -7.71 3.64 5.86
CA ARG A 131 -8.09 5.02 6.21
C ARG A 131 -6.96 5.99 5.91
N ASN A 132 -7.33 7.20 5.48
CA ASN A 132 -6.40 8.25 5.09
C ASN A 132 -6.81 9.66 5.55
N PHE A 133 -7.59 9.75 6.62
CA PHE A 133 -7.98 11.04 7.20
C PHE A 133 -6.76 11.78 7.79
N ARG A 134 -6.86 13.08 7.97
CA ARG A 134 -5.80 13.94 8.53
C ARG A 134 -5.29 13.41 9.87
N GLY A 135 -3.98 13.32 10.01
CA GLY A 135 -3.33 12.81 11.23
C GLY A 135 -3.37 11.29 11.39
N ARG A 136 -3.92 10.54 10.41
CA ARG A 136 -4.03 9.08 10.51
C ARG A 136 -2.70 8.38 10.76
N MET A 137 -1.62 8.85 10.14
CA MET A 137 -0.28 8.25 10.24
C MET A 137 0.75 9.17 10.89
N GLY A 138 0.34 10.23 11.58
CA GLY A 138 1.24 11.17 12.24
C GLY A 138 0.77 12.61 12.12
N SER A 139 1.55 13.47 11.47
CA SER A 139 1.23 14.88 11.32
C SER A 139 -0.11 15.13 10.63
N LEU A 140 -0.80 16.21 11.03
CA LEU A 140 -2.00 16.73 10.38
C LEU A 140 -1.72 17.29 8.98
N GLU A 141 -0.47 17.66 8.70
CA GLU A 141 -0.01 18.17 7.40
C GLU A 141 0.54 17.07 6.49
N ALA A 142 0.52 15.82 6.94
CA ALA A 142 0.90 14.67 6.12
C ALA A 142 -0.27 14.20 5.25
N GLU A 143 0.06 13.64 4.09
CA GLU A 143 -0.89 13.12 3.13
C GLU A 143 -0.77 11.60 3.02
N VAL A 144 -1.91 10.89 3.13
CA VAL A 144 -1.96 9.43 2.97
C VAL A 144 -2.83 9.09 1.77
N TYR A 145 -2.26 8.33 0.84
CA TYR A 145 -2.92 7.77 -0.33
C TYR A 145 -3.16 6.28 -0.11
N LEU A 146 -4.32 5.76 -0.52
CA LEU A 146 -4.61 4.33 -0.41
C LEU A 146 -4.59 3.68 -1.79
N ALA A 147 -3.95 2.52 -1.90
CA ALA A 147 -3.83 1.79 -3.16
C ALA A 147 -3.68 0.28 -2.94
N SER A 148 -3.67 -0.47 -4.04
CA SER A 148 -3.40 -1.90 -4.04
C SER A 148 -1.93 -2.20 -3.69
N PRO A 149 -1.60 -3.44 -3.27
CA PRO A 149 -0.21 -3.86 -3.02
C PRO A 149 0.71 -3.63 -4.22
N CYS A 150 0.24 -3.95 -5.43
CA CYS A 150 1.02 -3.74 -6.65
C CYS A 150 1.33 -2.27 -6.91
N THR A 151 0.34 -1.38 -6.77
CA THR A 151 0.52 0.07 -6.96
C THR A 151 1.43 0.66 -5.89
N ALA A 152 1.28 0.23 -4.63
CA ALA A 152 2.15 0.66 -3.55
C ALA A 152 3.60 0.20 -3.77
N ALA A 153 3.80 -1.06 -4.18
CA ALA A 153 5.12 -1.60 -4.49
C ALA A 153 5.78 -0.90 -5.69
N ALA A 154 5.01 -0.62 -6.76
CA ALA A 154 5.49 0.14 -7.91
C ALA A 154 5.92 1.55 -7.52
N SER A 155 5.14 2.21 -6.67
CA SER A 155 5.45 3.54 -6.15
C SER A 155 6.68 3.54 -5.25
N ALA A 156 6.95 2.44 -4.54
CA ALA A 156 8.19 2.29 -3.77
C ALA A 156 9.43 2.27 -4.67
N VAL A 157 9.34 1.62 -5.83
CA VAL A 157 10.44 1.52 -6.80
C VAL A 157 10.72 2.86 -7.47
N THR A 158 9.71 3.61 -7.83
CA THR A 158 9.85 4.86 -8.60
C THR A 158 10.01 6.12 -7.74
N GLY A 159 9.52 6.08 -6.49
CA GLY A 159 9.46 7.26 -5.62
C GLY A 159 8.31 8.21 -5.91
N VAL A 160 7.45 7.87 -6.87
CA VAL A 160 6.21 8.59 -7.22
C VAL A 160 5.06 7.61 -7.34
N ILE A 161 3.82 8.08 -7.23
CA ILE A 161 2.65 7.20 -7.41
C ILE A 161 2.66 6.65 -8.85
N THR A 162 2.76 5.33 -8.98
CA THR A 162 3.01 4.66 -10.27
C THR A 162 2.12 3.43 -10.44
N SER A 163 1.57 3.24 -11.65
CA SER A 163 0.92 1.98 -12.03
C SER A 163 1.95 0.86 -12.14
N PRO A 164 1.66 -0.35 -11.63
CA PRO A 164 2.57 -1.49 -11.77
C PRO A 164 2.86 -1.86 -13.23
N GLU A 165 1.99 -1.50 -14.16
CA GLU A 165 2.14 -1.74 -15.61
C GLU A 165 3.24 -0.88 -16.26
N LYS A 166 3.78 0.10 -15.53
CA LYS A 166 4.80 1.04 -16.05
C LYS A 166 6.23 0.76 -15.53
N LEU A 167 6.45 -0.39 -14.91
CA LEU A 167 7.76 -0.81 -14.38
C LEU A 167 8.60 -1.63 -15.37
#